data_c36b65b7a36cf9627bba61e1af82d211
#
_entry.id   c36b65b7a36cf9627bba61e1af82d211
#
_cell.length_a   1.000
_cell.length_b   1.000
_cell.length_c   1.000
_cell.angle_alpha   90.00
_cell.angle_beta   90.00
_cell.angle_gamma   90.00
#
_symmetry.space_group_name_H-M   'P 1'
#
loop_
_entity.id
_entity.type
_entity.pdbx_description
1 polymer ?
#
loop_
_entity_poly.entity_id
_entity_poly.type
_entity_poly.pdbx_seq_one_letter_code
_entity_poly.pdbx_strand_id
1 'polypeptide(L)'
;MKIDKNSYGTIALAWLFSALFIFVFLEFIGGIVAYILTGLFVLFGIFVTWFHRVPVRHTPEGERLVTSGADGKVVIIKKTFEKEYLQRECIQVSVYMDFFNVHANFWPASGKITYYRYHPGKFLLAFLPKSAEENEHASTAIDTGHGEVFFKQIAGTFARRIVSYSEIDSQEVRGTQCGIIKFGSRLDIFLPLDADVKVKLGDT
;
A
#
# COMPACT_ATOMS: atom_id res chain seq x y z
N MET A 1 -5.41 9.96 13.56
CA MET A 1 -4.78 8.71 13.10
C MET A 1 -5.71 7.56 13.46
N LYS A 2 -6.03 6.71 12.51
CA LYS A 2 -6.87 5.50 12.72
C LYS A 2 -6.00 4.27 12.48
N ILE A 3 -6.49 3.11 12.90
CA ILE A 3 -5.92 1.80 12.55
C ILE A 3 -6.77 1.21 11.43
N ASP A 4 -6.12 0.55 10.49
CA ASP A 4 -6.80 -0.15 9.40
C ASP A 4 -7.76 -1.22 9.94
N LYS A 5 -9.00 -1.23 9.41
CA LYS A 5 -10.09 -2.10 9.91
C LYS A 5 -9.81 -3.60 9.79
N ASN A 6 -9.01 -3.99 8.79
CA ASN A 6 -8.64 -5.40 8.56
C ASN A 6 -7.34 -5.81 9.28
N SER A 7 -6.79 -4.93 10.11
CA SER A 7 -5.50 -5.17 10.77
C SER A 7 -5.62 -5.51 12.26
N TYR A 8 -6.80 -5.34 12.87
CA TYR A 8 -6.99 -5.62 14.30
C TYR A 8 -6.59 -7.06 14.69
N GLY A 9 -6.94 -8.06 13.86
CA GLY A 9 -6.54 -9.45 14.13
C GLY A 9 -5.02 -9.66 14.09
N THR A 10 -4.32 -9.02 13.15
CA THR A 10 -2.85 -9.07 13.06
C THR A 10 -2.21 -8.41 14.28
N ILE A 11 -2.72 -7.26 14.71
CA ILE A 11 -2.23 -6.53 15.88
C ILE A 11 -2.48 -7.33 17.16
N ALA A 12 -3.70 -7.88 17.33
CA ALA A 12 -4.03 -8.72 18.48
C ALA A 12 -3.12 -9.94 18.56
N LEU A 13 -2.87 -10.62 17.43
CA LEU A 13 -1.96 -11.77 17.39
C LEU A 13 -0.52 -11.39 17.76
N ALA A 14 -0.03 -10.23 17.28
CA ALA A 14 1.30 -9.75 17.62
C ALA A 14 1.44 -9.43 19.12
N TRP A 15 0.43 -8.84 19.73
CA TRP A 15 0.43 -8.56 21.17
C TRP A 15 0.28 -9.83 22.02
N LEU A 16 -0.54 -10.80 21.60
CA LEU A 16 -0.64 -12.12 22.28
C LEU A 16 0.69 -12.86 22.20
N PHE A 17 1.33 -12.87 21.05
CA PHE A 17 2.67 -13.43 20.86
C PHE A 17 3.69 -12.73 21.77
N SER A 18 3.70 -11.40 21.78
CA SER A 18 4.58 -10.63 22.66
C SER A 18 4.33 -10.95 24.14
N ALA A 19 3.07 -11.00 24.57
CA ALA A 19 2.72 -11.29 25.96
C ALA A 19 3.21 -12.70 26.41
N LEU A 20 3.06 -13.69 25.52
CA LEU A 20 3.55 -15.04 25.78
C LEU A 20 5.06 -15.07 26.00
N PHE A 21 5.83 -14.42 25.13
CA PHE A 21 7.30 -14.39 25.25
C PHE A 21 7.77 -13.55 26.45
N ILE A 22 7.11 -12.45 26.73
CA ILE A 22 7.38 -11.65 27.93
C ILE A 22 7.20 -12.49 29.20
N PHE A 23 6.09 -13.25 29.28
CA PHE A 23 5.86 -14.17 30.40
C PHE A 23 6.99 -15.21 30.53
N VAL A 24 7.36 -15.87 29.43
CA VAL A 24 8.45 -16.86 29.41
C VAL A 24 9.76 -16.24 29.84
N PHE A 25 10.10 -15.04 29.38
CA PHE A 25 11.38 -14.40 29.77
C PHE A 25 11.43 -14.02 31.25
N LEU A 26 10.34 -13.50 31.80
CA LEU A 26 10.29 -13.10 33.20
C LEU A 26 10.30 -14.31 34.14
N GLU A 27 9.62 -15.41 33.79
CA GLU A 27 9.58 -16.62 34.65
C GLU A 27 10.81 -17.51 34.55
N PHE A 28 11.40 -17.68 33.35
CA PHE A 28 12.41 -18.71 33.12
C PHE A 28 13.82 -18.17 32.87
N ILE A 29 13.99 -16.91 32.47
CA ILE A 29 15.33 -16.32 32.22
C ILE A 29 15.74 -15.45 33.40
N GLY A 30 14.86 -14.54 33.81
CA GLY A 30 15.13 -13.59 34.91
C GLY A 30 16.27 -12.60 34.65
N GLY A 31 16.55 -11.74 35.63
CA GLY A 31 17.62 -10.76 35.55
C GLY A 31 17.50 -9.73 34.43
N ILE A 32 18.63 -9.04 34.17
CA ILE A 32 18.65 -7.91 33.19
C ILE A 32 18.32 -8.37 31.76
N VAL A 33 18.66 -9.61 31.42
CA VAL A 33 18.40 -10.17 30.06
C VAL A 33 16.91 -10.28 29.82
N ALA A 34 16.12 -10.74 30.79
CA ALA A 34 14.66 -10.84 30.67
C ALA A 34 14.02 -9.46 30.45
N TYR A 35 14.50 -8.41 31.12
CA TYR A 35 13.98 -7.04 30.91
C TYR A 35 14.34 -6.49 29.56
N ILE A 36 15.56 -6.75 29.05
CA ILE A 36 15.95 -6.34 27.69
C ILE A 36 15.04 -7.01 26.64
N LEU A 37 14.85 -8.34 26.73
CA LEU A 37 13.99 -9.09 25.82
C LEU A 37 12.54 -8.63 25.91
N THR A 38 12.03 -8.39 27.10
CA THR A 38 10.70 -7.81 27.33
C THR A 38 10.55 -6.47 26.61
N GLY A 39 11.54 -5.58 26.75
CA GLY A 39 11.55 -4.29 26.04
C GLY A 39 11.48 -4.45 24.52
N LEU A 40 12.23 -5.39 23.94
CA LEU A 40 12.20 -5.67 22.50
C LEU A 40 10.83 -6.15 22.02
N PHE A 41 10.16 -7.03 22.77
CA PHE A 41 8.82 -7.53 22.39
C PHE A 41 7.73 -6.49 22.58
N VAL A 42 7.83 -5.60 23.56
CA VAL A 42 6.94 -4.44 23.68
C VAL A 42 7.13 -3.52 22.47
N LEU A 43 8.38 -3.20 22.09
CA LEU A 43 8.66 -2.39 20.90
C LEU A 43 8.14 -3.04 19.61
N PHE A 44 8.25 -4.37 19.49
CA PHE A 44 7.67 -5.11 18.37
C PHE A 44 6.14 -4.94 18.31
N GLY A 45 5.41 -5.10 19.41
CA GLY A 45 3.96 -4.89 19.46
C GLY A 45 3.56 -3.46 19.10
N ILE A 46 4.30 -2.46 19.59
CA ILE A 46 4.13 -1.05 19.27
C ILE A 46 4.38 -0.82 17.76
N PHE A 47 5.47 -1.38 17.22
CA PHE A 47 5.82 -1.25 15.80
C PHE A 47 4.73 -1.85 14.91
N VAL A 48 4.24 -3.05 15.20
CA VAL A 48 3.16 -3.68 14.42
C VAL A 48 1.90 -2.82 14.46
N THR A 49 1.56 -2.26 15.63
CA THR A 49 0.40 -1.35 15.74
C THR A 49 0.60 -0.08 14.91
N TRP A 50 1.76 0.54 15.04
CA TRP A 50 2.13 1.76 14.30
C TRP A 50 2.18 1.53 12.78
N PHE A 51 2.65 0.37 12.34
CA PHE A 51 2.72 0.00 10.93
C PHE A 51 1.33 0.04 10.25
N HIS A 52 0.29 -0.38 10.94
CA HIS A 52 -1.08 -0.44 10.42
C HIS A 52 -1.86 0.88 10.58
N ARG A 53 -1.15 1.99 10.79
CA ARG A 53 -1.74 3.33 10.90
C ARG A 53 -2.32 3.82 9.59
N VAL A 54 -3.44 4.53 9.69
CA VAL A 54 -4.11 5.21 8.58
C VAL A 54 -4.19 6.69 8.91
N PRO A 55 -3.33 7.53 8.38
CA PRO A 55 -3.40 8.97 8.56
C PRO A 55 -4.57 9.57 7.77
N VAL A 56 -5.07 10.71 8.22
CA VAL A 56 -5.97 11.55 7.42
C VAL A 56 -5.14 12.26 6.36
N ARG A 57 -5.58 12.22 5.11
CA ARG A 57 -4.94 12.92 4.00
C ARG A 57 -5.80 14.09 3.55
N HIS A 58 -5.19 15.23 3.39
CA HIS A 58 -5.79 16.40 2.77
C HIS A 58 -5.30 16.44 1.31
N THR A 59 -6.23 16.22 0.38
CA THR A 59 -5.91 16.27 -1.04
C THR A 59 -6.19 17.65 -1.60
N PRO A 60 -5.38 18.14 -2.57
CA PRO A 60 -5.66 19.40 -3.23
C PRO A 60 -7.02 19.34 -3.94
N GLU A 61 -7.68 20.47 -4.04
CA GLU A 61 -8.94 20.59 -4.79
C GLU A 61 -8.68 20.59 -6.29
N GLY A 62 -9.63 20.06 -7.06
CA GLY A 62 -9.60 20.01 -8.53
C GLY A 62 -10.15 18.69 -9.07
N GLU A 63 -10.95 18.76 -10.12
CA GLU A 63 -11.64 17.60 -10.69
C GLU A 63 -10.73 16.68 -11.51
N ARG A 64 -9.69 17.25 -12.16
CA ARG A 64 -8.77 16.50 -13.05
C ARG A 64 -7.42 16.19 -12.38
N LEU A 65 -7.39 16.14 -11.05
CA LEU A 65 -6.17 15.86 -10.32
C LEU A 65 -6.10 14.39 -9.92
N VAL A 66 -4.94 13.79 -10.18
CA VAL A 66 -4.56 12.47 -9.68
C VAL A 66 -3.47 12.67 -8.63
N THR A 67 -3.66 12.11 -7.45
CA THR A 67 -2.70 12.17 -6.36
C THR A 67 -1.98 10.83 -6.20
N SER A 68 -0.85 10.84 -5.51
CA SER A 68 -0.23 9.57 -5.10
C SER A 68 -1.20 8.78 -4.23
N GLY A 69 -1.44 7.53 -4.60
CA GLY A 69 -2.23 6.59 -3.82
C GLY A 69 -1.43 5.94 -2.69
N ALA A 70 -0.16 6.31 -2.49
CA ALA A 70 0.72 5.74 -1.49
C ALA A 70 1.75 6.77 -1.00
N ASP A 71 2.22 6.60 0.23
CA ASP A 71 3.40 7.28 0.75
C ASP A 71 4.64 6.48 0.33
N GLY A 72 5.66 7.16 -0.15
CA GLY A 72 6.89 6.48 -0.53
C GLY A 72 7.69 7.27 -1.55
N LYS A 73 8.61 6.58 -2.22
CA LYS A 73 9.51 7.17 -3.18
C LYS A 73 9.10 6.87 -4.61
N VAL A 74 9.05 7.88 -5.47
CA VAL A 74 8.82 7.71 -6.91
C VAL A 74 10.02 7.01 -7.52
N VAL A 75 9.82 5.79 -8.03
CA VAL A 75 10.90 4.94 -8.57
C VAL A 75 10.81 4.72 -10.08
N ILE A 76 9.64 4.92 -10.69
CA ILE A 76 9.44 4.78 -12.13
C ILE A 76 8.56 5.92 -12.63
N ILE A 77 8.97 6.57 -13.70
CA ILE A 77 8.14 7.42 -14.55
C ILE A 77 8.52 7.06 -15.98
N LYS A 78 7.62 6.44 -16.73
CA LYS A 78 7.89 6.02 -18.13
C LYS A 78 6.60 5.92 -18.94
N LYS A 79 6.72 6.04 -20.26
CA LYS A 79 5.69 5.59 -21.20
C LYS A 79 5.71 4.06 -21.28
N THR A 80 4.54 3.45 -21.30
CA THR A 80 4.38 2.00 -21.39
C THR A 80 3.03 1.66 -21.99
N PHE A 81 2.92 0.47 -22.59
CA PHE A 81 1.63 -0.08 -23.03
C PHE A 81 1.03 -0.87 -21.86
N GLU A 82 -0.14 -0.45 -21.36
CA GLU A 82 -0.86 -1.19 -20.34
C GLU A 82 -1.72 -2.30 -21.00
N LYS A 83 -1.44 -3.55 -20.65
CA LYS A 83 -1.95 -4.73 -21.38
C LYS A 83 -3.22 -5.34 -20.76
N GLU A 84 -3.52 -5.05 -19.49
CA GLU A 84 -4.54 -5.75 -18.74
C GLU A 84 -5.94 -5.16 -18.98
N TYR A 85 -6.08 -3.86 -18.79
CA TYR A 85 -7.37 -3.17 -18.82
C TYR A 85 -7.41 -2.04 -19.85
N LEU A 86 -6.46 -1.09 -19.79
CA LEU A 86 -6.46 0.08 -20.65
C LEU A 86 -6.19 -0.26 -22.12
N GLN A 87 -5.38 -1.29 -22.38
CA GLN A 87 -4.96 -1.78 -23.71
C GLN A 87 -4.48 -0.64 -24.64
N ARG A 88 -3.77 0.31 -24.06
CA ARG A 88 -3.21 1.48 -24.77
C ARG A 88 -1.91 1.97 -24.13
N GLU A 89 -1.21 2.82 -24.85
CA GLU A 89 -0.06 3.54 -24.30
C GLU A 89 -0.51 4.53 -23.23
N CYS A 90 0.27 4.61 -22.16
CA CYS A 90 0.02 5.43 -20.99
C CYS A 90 1.33 5.85 -20.31
N ILE A 91 1.26 6.76 -19.36
CA ILE A 91 2.36 7.10 -18.47
C ILE A 91 2.21 6.29 -17.19
N GLN A 92 3.20 5.46 -16.89
CA GLN A 92 3.30 4.76 -15.60
C GLN A 92 4.09 5.62 -14.62
N VAL A 93 3.50 5.85 -13.44
CA VAL A 93 4.17 6.42 -12.27
C VAL A 93 4.11 5.39 -11.15
N SER A 94 5.29 4.99 -10.62
CA SER A 94 5.37 3.97 -9.58
C SER A 94 5.95 4.54 -8.30
N VAL A 95 5.27 4.29 -7.18
CA VAL A 95 5.67 4.71 -5.83
C VAL A 95 6.01 3.48 -5.00
N TYR A 96 7.26 3.39 -4.57
CA TYR A 96 7.76 2.33 -3.69
C TYR A 96 7.62 2.74 -2.24
N MET A 97 7.01 1.88 -1.44
CA MET A 97 6.87 2.03 0.00
C MET A 97 7.92 1.19 0.71
N ASP A 98 8.82 1.83 1.43
CA ASP A 98 9.76 1.13 2.32
C ASP A 98 9.07 0.73 3.64
N PHE A 99 9.82 0.05 4.53
CA PHE A 99 9.29 -0.53 5.77
C PHE A 99 8.70 0.50 6.74
N PHE A 100 9.12 1.76 6.68
CA PHE A 100 8.72 2.82 7.60
C PHE A 100 7.62 3.74 7.05
N ASN A 101 7.34 3.64 5.75
CA ASN A 101 6.26 4.40 5.14
C ASN A 101 4.88 3.96 5.66
N VAL A 102 3.87 4.76 5.42
CA VAL A 102 2.48 4.35 5.61
C VAL A 102 2.12 3.34 4.53
N HIS A 103 1.63 2.18 4.93
CA HIS A 103 1.24 1.11 4.00
C HIS A 103 -0.27 1.09 3.68
N ALA A 104 -1.05 1.97 4.31
CA ALA A 104 -2.39 2.27 3.82
C ALA A 104 -2.30 2.94 2.45
N ASN A 105 -3.10 2.47 1.50
CA ASN A 105 -3.22 3.08 0.19
C ASN A 105 -4.48 3.92 0.11
N PHE A 106 -4.46 4.92 -0.75
CA PHE A 106 -5.51 5.92 -0.89
C PHE A 106 -5.97 5.99 -2.35
N TRP A 107 -7.25 6.29 -2.57
CA TRP A 107 -7.77 6.47 -3.91
C TRP A 107 -7.02 7.60 -4.62
N PRO A 108 -6.39 7.34 -5.78
CA PRO A 108 -5.63 8.35 -6.50
C PRO A 108 -6.52 9.40 -7.17
N ALA A 109 -7.77 9.06 -7.46
CA ALA A 109 -8.76 9.93 -8.06
C ALA A 109 -10.13 9.69 -7.45
N SER A 110 -11.04 10.66 -7.56
CA SER A 110 -12.46 10.47 -7.30
C SER A 110 -13.15 9.93 -8.54
N GLY A 111 -14.14 9.06 -8.37
CA GLY A 111 -14.90 8.51 -9.47
C GLY A 111 -15.51 7.15 -9.19
N LYS A 112 -16.06 6.55 -10.22
CA LYS A 112 -16.70 5.25 -10.16
C LYS A 112 -15.70 4.13 -10.46
N ILE A 113 -15.72 3.07 -9.67
CA ILE A 113 -14.89 1.88 -9.93
C ILE A 113 -15.50 1.09 -11.08
N THR A 114 -14.77 0.99 -12.19
CA THR A 114 -15.21 0.29 -13.42
C THR A 114 -14.58 -1.09 -13.58
N TYR A 115 -13.45 -1.31 -12.89
CA TYR A 115 -12.72 -2.57 -12.97
C TYR A 115 -12.02 -2.88 -11.65
N TYR A 116 -12.08 -4.15 -11.25
CA TYR A 116 -11.28 -4.70 -10.17
C TYR A 116 -10.91 -6.14 -10.48
N ARG A 117 -9.63 -6.47 -10.29
CA ARG A 117 -9.13 -7.84 -10.40
C ARG A 117 -7.97 -8.08 -9.45
N TYR A 118 -8.07 -9.16 -8.69
CA TYR A 118 -6.97 -9.68 -7.88
C TYR A 118 -6.20 -10.75 -8.65
N HIS A 119 -4.87 -10.66 -8.62
CA HIS A 119 -3.97 -11.60 -9.25
C HIS A 119 -3.07 -12.24 -8.19
N PRO A 120 -3.20 -13.55 -7.93
CA PRO A 120 -2.23 -14.27 -7.12
C PRO A 120 -0.88 -14.29 -7.86
N GLY A 121 0.21 -14.20 -7.09
CA GLY A 121 1.54 -14.12 -7.69
C GLY A 121 2.67 -14.41 -6.73
N LYS A 122 3.89 -14.10 -7.15
CA LYS A 122 5.12 -14.22 -6.37
C LYS A 122 5.27 -13.04 -5.40
N PHE A 123 6.34 -13.08 -4.62
CA PHE A 123 6.72 -12.02 -3.67
C PHE A 123 8.17 -11.59 -3.93
N LEU A 124 8.44 -11.09 -5.13
CA LEU A 124 9.75 -10.52 -5.48
C LEU A 124 9.90 -9.12 -4.87
N LEU A 125 11.13 -8.61 -4.80
CA LEU A 125 11.40 -7.24 -4.34
C LEU A 125 10.58 -6.24 -5.17
N ALA A 126 9.72 -5.46 -4.52
CA ALA A 126 8.73 -4.62 -5.20
C ALA A 126 9.33 -3.51 -6.10
N PHE A 127 10.58 -3.10 -5.85
CA PHE A 127 11.28 -2.12 -6.70
C PHE A 127 11.80 -2.69 -8.02
N LEU A 128 11.80 -4.03 -8.20
CA LEU A 128 12.23 -4.65 -9.45
C LEU A 128 11.17 -4.45 -10.54
N PRO A 129 11.57 -4.20 -11.81
CA PRO A 129 10.61 -4.02 -12.92
C PRO A 129 9.68 -5.23 -13.10
N LYS A 130 10.19 -6.46 -12.94
CA LYS A 130 9.43 -7.71 -13.09
C LYS A 130 8.36 -7.91 -12.03
N SER A 131 8.46 -7.24 -10.88
CA SER A 131 7.47 -7.38 -9.81
C SER A 131 6.06 -6.91 -10.22
N ALA A 132 5.94 -6.02 -11.20
CA ALA A 132 4.66 -5.56 -11.71
C ALA A 132 3.81 -6.66 -12.38
N GLU A 133 4.46 -7.67 -12.96
CA GLU A 133 3.80 -8.74 -13.72
C GLU A 133 3.78 -10.07 -12.94
N GLU A 134 4.78 -10.32 -12.10
CA GLU A 134 4.95 -11.63 -11.45
C GLU A 134 4.45 -11.66 -9.99
N ASN A 135 4.41 -10.52 -9.31
CA ASN A 135 3.99 -10.48 -7.91
C ASN A 135 2.47 -10.50 -7.74
N GLU A 136 2.04 -10.95 -6.58
CA GLU A 136 0.66 -10.73 -6.12
C GLU A 136 0.31 -9.25 -6.27
N HIS A 137 -0.80 -8.97 -6.98
CA HIS A 137 -1.26 -7.61 -7.18
C HIS A 137 -2.77 -7.51 -7.30
N ALA A 138 -3.29 -6.33 -7.00
CA ALA A 138 -4.69 -5.97 -7.19
C ALA A 138 -4.77 -4.78 -8.15
N SER A 139 -5.50 -4.94 -9.22
CA SER A 139 -5.70 -3.97 -10.29
C SER A 139 -7.07 -3.31 -10.17
N THR A 140 -7.12 -1.99 -10.26
CA THR A 140 -8.36 -1.21 -10.14
C THR A 140 -8.39 -0.09 -11.18
N ALA A 141 -9.53 0.10 -11.84
CA ALA A 141 -9.79 1.26 -12.69
C ALA A 141 -10.89 2.15 -12.10
N ILE A 142 -10.69 3.46 -12.22
CA ILE A 142 -11.61 4.50 -11.79
C ILE A 142 -11.99 5.34 -13.00
N ASP A 143 -13.28 5.39 -13.33
CA ASP A 143 -13.81 6.39 -14.25
C ASP A 143 -14.06 7.69 -13.49
N THR A 144 -13.29 8.72 -13.82
CA THR A 144 -13.37 10.04 -13.19
C THR A 144 -14.41 10.95 -13.86
N GLY A 145 -15.05 10.51 -14.93
CA GLY A 145 -15.87 11.36 -15.82
C GLY A 145 -15.05 12.24 -16.79
N HIS A 146 -13.73 12.29 -16.60
CA HIS A 146 -12.78 13.01 -17.47
C HIS A 146 -11.73 12.08 -18.10
N GLY A 147 -11.87 10.80 -17.86
CA GLY A 147 -10.97 9.74 -18.29
C GLY A 147 -10.73 8.70 -17.20
N GLU A 148 -10.15 7.59 -17.59
CA GLU A 148 -9.87 6.48 -16.67
C GLU A 148 -8.49 6.60 -16.03
N VAL A 149 -8.45 6.39 -14.75
CA VAL A 149 -7.21 6.20 -13.95
C VAL A 149 -7.14 4.74 -13.55
N PHE A 150 -6.10 4.05 -14.00
CA PHE A 150 -5.85 2.66 -13.65
C PHE A 150 -4.68 2.58 -12.68
N PHE A 151 -4.79 1.75 -11.65
CA PHE A 151 -3.68 1.57 -10.71
C PHE A 151 -3.58 0.13 -10.23
N LYS A 152 -2.37 -0.25 -9.81
CA LYS A 152 -2.05 -1.58 -9.29
C LYS A 152 -1.41 -1.46 -7.91
N GLN A 153 -1.97 -2.17 -6.95
CA GLN A 153 -1.35 -2.43 -5.66
C GLN A 153 -0.51 -3.69 -5.80
N ILE A 154 0.80 -3.63 -5.57
CA ILE A 154 1.73 -4.71 -5.82
C ILE A 154 2.43 -5.09 -4.52
N ALA A 155 2.31 -6.36 -4.13
CA ALA A 155 3.00 -6.91 -2.97
C ALA A 155 4.50 -7.03 -3.21
N GLY A 156 5.30 -6.80 -2.17
CA GLY A 156 6.74 -7.04 -2.17
C GLY A 156 7.12 -8.32 -1.42
N THR A 157 8.41 -8.54 -1.22
CA THR A 157 8.98 -9.78 -0.65
C THR A 157 8.47 -10.13 0.75
N PHE A 158 8.23 -9.13 1.57
CA PHE A 158 7.71 -9.30 2.92
C PHE A 158 6.19 -9.14 2.99
N ALA A 159 5.58 -8.59 1.93
CA ALA A 159 4.15 -8.46 1.81
C ALA A 159 3.55 -9.84 1.55
N ARG A 160 2.69 -10.29 2.45
CA ARG A 160 1.98 -11.57 2.28
C ARG A 160 0.50 -11.38 2.00
N ARG A 161 0.04 -10.12 1.88
CA ARG A 161 -1.38 -9.86 1.65
C ARG A 161 -1.65 -8.42 1.21
N ILE A 162 -2.35 -8.29 0.11
CA ILE A 162 -3.03 -7.06 -0.31
C ILE A 162 -4.46 -7.13 0.20
N VAL A 163 -4.91 -6.08 0.87
CA VAL A 163 -6.31 -5.86 1.19
C VAL A 163 -6.75 -4.67 0.36
N SER A 164 -7.56 -4.91 -0.66
CA SER A 164 -8.18 -3.86 -1.46
C SER A 164 -9.63 -3.65 -1.03
N TYR A 165 -10.09 -2.41 -1.06
CA TYR A 165 -11.48 -2.02 -0.79
C TYR A 165 -12.25 -1.69 -2.07
N SER A 166 -11.69 -2.05 -3.24
CA SER A 166 -12.33 -1.83 -4.53
C SER A 166 -13.58 -2.70 -4.66
N GLU A 167 -14.71 -2.05 -4.89
CA GLU A 167 -15.98 -2.68 -5.23
C GLU A 167 -16.46 -2.09 -6.55
N ILE A 168 -16.76 -2.95 -7.53
CA ILE A 168 -17.26 -2.49 -8.84
C ILE A 168 -18.56 -1.71 -8.62
N ASP A 169 -18.72 -0.63 -9.36
CA ASP A 169 -19.83 0.33 -9.30
C ASP A 169 -19.85 1.24 -8.06
N SER A 170 -18.95 1.10 -7.10
CA SER A 170 -18.83 2.04 -5.98
C SER A 170 -18.32 3.42 -6.44
N GLN A 171 -18.74 4.47 -5.72
CA GLN A 171 -18.25 5.85 -5.90
C GLN A 171 -17.22 6.14 -4.82
N GLU A 172 -16.02 6.49 -5.26
CA GLU A 172 -14.90 6.69 -4.35
C GLU A 172 -14.40 8.14 -4.36
N VAL A 173 -13.82 8.55 -3.25
CA VAL A 173 -13.32 9.92 -3.06
C VAL A 173 -11.81 9.88 -2.95
N ARG A 174 -11.13 10.68 -3.77
CA ARG A 174 -9.67 10.85 -3.76
C ARG A 174 -9.14 11.13 -2.35
N GLY A 175 -8.06 10.44 -1.98
CA GLY A 175 -7.42 10.60 -0.67
C GLY A 175 -8.10 9.85 0.48
N THR A 176 -9.25 9.21 0.26
CA THR A 176 -9.78 8.24 1.22
C THR A 176 -9.11 6.88 1.03
N GLN A 177 -9.12 6.04 2.06
CA GLN A 177 -8.39 4.78 2.05
C GLN A 177 -8.99 3.78 1.05
N CYS A 178 -8.18 3.28 0.10
CA CYS A 178 -8.55 2.24 -0.85
C CYS A 178 -8.06 0.83 -0.48
N GLY A 179 -7.21 0.73 0.54
CA GLY A 179 -6.69 -0.57 0.96
C GLY A 179 -5.45 -0.47 1.84
N ILE A 180 -4.79 -1.60 2.02
CA ILE A 180 -3.49 -1.70 2.69
C ILE A 180 -2.68 -2.84 2.08
N ILE A 181 -1.37 -2.63 1.88
CA ILE A 181 -0.44 -3.68 1.48
C ILE A 181 0.50 -3.92 2.67
N LYS A 182 0.56 -5.16 3.17
CA LYS A 182 1.35 -5.46 4.38
C LYS A 182 2.81 -5.74 4.01
N PHE A 183 3.75 -4.91 4.49
CA PHE A 183 5.23 -5.05 4.46
C PHE A 183 5.91 -5.00 3.07
N GLY A 184 6.42 -3.81 2.70
CA GLY A 184 7.22 -3.55 1.51
C GLY A 184 6.44 -3.75 0.21
N SER A 185 6.14 -2.67 -0.48
CA SER A 185 5.15 -2.70 -1.54
C SER A 185 5.38 -1.59 -2.56
N ARG A 186 4.64 -1.65 -3.66
CA ARG A 186 4.65 -0.63 -4.70
C ARG A 186 3.22 -0.37 -5.18
N LEU A 187 2.95 0.87 -5.49
CA LEU A 187 1.72 1.27 -6.15
C LEU A 187 2.07 1.87 -7.52
N ASP A 188 1.52 1.29 -8.57
CA ASP A 188 1.68 1.78 -9.95
C ASP A 188 0.40 2.50 -10.37
N ILE A 189 0.53 3.72 -10.88
CA ILE A 189 -0.58 4.50 -11.43
C ILE A 189 -0.32 4.67 -12.93
N PHE A 190 -1.34 4.45 -13.74
CA PHE A 190 -1.31 4.56 -15.19
C PHE A 190 -2.20 5.72 -15.62
N LEU A 191 -1.61 6.70 -16.26
CA LEU A 191 -2.22 7.96 -16.65
C LEU A 191 -2.28 8.09 -18.17
N PRO A 192 -3.21 8.88 -18.74
CA PRO A 192 -3.20 9.21 -20.16
C PRO A 192 -1.87 9.87 -20.57
N LEU A 193 -1.54 9.80 -21.87
CA LEU A 193 -0.27 10.35 -22.39
C LEU A 193 -0.18 11.88 -22.31
N ASP A 194 -1.32 12.57 -22.25
CA ASP A 194 -1.46 14.02 -22.12
C ASP A 194 -1.47 14.50 -20.65
N ALA A 195 -1.32 13.59 -19.69
CA ALA A 195 -1.24 13.95 -18.28
C ALA A 195 0.03 14.75 -17.98
N ASP A 196 -0.12 15.87 -17.28
CA ASP A 196 0.99 16.70 -16.81
C ASP A 196 1.53 16.14 -15.48
N VAL A 197 2.59 15.36 -15.54
CA VAL A 197 3.22 14.71 -14.39
C VAL A 197 4.08 15.71 -13.63
N LYS A 198 3.65 16.10 -12.43
CA LYS A 198 4.32 17.11 -11.59
C LYS A 198 5.43 16.55 -10.72
N VAL A 199 5.51 15.24 -10.56
CA VAL A 199 6.52 14.57 -9.73
C VAL A 199 7.74 14.14 -10.57
N LYS A 200 8.88 13.95 -9.87
CA LYS A 200 10.15 13.49 -10.47
C LYS A 200 10.59 12.18 -9.83
N LEU A 201 11.49 11.47 -10.49
CA LEU A 201 12.15 10.31 -9.90
C LEU A 201 12.88 10.71 -8.61
N GLY A 202 12.60 9.98 -7.55
CA GLY A 202 13.18 10.23 -6.24
C GLY A 202 12.36 11.10 -5.30
N ASP A 203 11.32 11.77 -5.77
CA ASP A 203 10.39 12.53 -4.90
C ASP A 203 9.71 11.59 -3.90
N THR A 204 9.36 12.14 -2.71
CA THR A 204 8.72 11.43 -1.60
C THR A 204 7.48 12.19 -1.11
#